data_62ed7ec78764c62b409e97dda31a0f24
#
_entry.id   62ed7ec78764c62b409e97dda31a0f24
#
_cell.length_a   1.000
_cell.length_b   1.000
_cell.length_c   1.000
_cell.angle_alpha   90.00
_cell.angle_beta   90.00
_cell.angle_gamma   90.00
#
_symmetry.space_group_name_H-M   'P 1'
#
loop_
_entity.id
_entity.type
_entity.pdbx_description
1 polymer ?
#
loop_
_entity_poly.entity_id
_entity_poly.type
_entity_poly.pdbx_seq_one_letter_code
_entity_poly.pdbx_strand_id
1 'polypeptide(L)'
;MVSVLLAMELAQQNQKTILIDADLGGANLHTLMGIKSPSRTLNDFVTRRFGTMEEICISTSIKDLQIICGASEILSFANPQYAQKNKIVQSLTRLPADHVVLDLGAGTSYNVLDFFLIADHPIVVVTPQPISIQNAYGFVRNAVFRKLSRMAAQHTYLQKLISKAMDPKNENQMHTIMDLFEAVDASYSNDVMCQLQATIAKISPWIITNVARDERDHNAGRIIQLVAEKYLTVNVRTLGTIHYDPKVEELVSQMVSIAELPSNSRARSNAAELVQRLLHQS
;
A
#
# COMPACT_ATOMS: atom_id res chain seq x y z
N MET A 1 -6.69 -9.62 -1.76
CA MET A 1 -7.83 -9.73 -2.69
C MET A 1 -7.92 -8.52 -3.63
N VAL A 2 -8.02 -7.27 -3.17
CA VAL A 2 -8.07 -6.08 -4.05
C VAL A 2 -6.86 -6.02 -4.98
N SER A 3 -5.65 -6.24 -4.48
CA SER A 3 -4.39 -6.33 -5.24
C SER A 3 -4.46 -7.36 -6.37
N VAL A 4 -5.06 -8.53 -6.11
CA VAL A 4 -5.28 -9.56 -7.13
C VAL A 4 -6.21 -9.05 -8.23
N LEU A 5 -7.36 -8.48 -7.86
CA LEU A 5 -8.32 -7.95 -8.83
C LEU A 5 -7.71 -6.85 -9.70
N LEU A 6 -6.97 -5.90 -9.11
CA LEU A 6 -6.30 -4.85 -9.87
C LEU A 6 -5.24 -5.42 -10.82
N ALA A 7 -4.41 -6.36 -10.35
CA ALA A 7 -3.38 -6.99 -11.18
C ALA A 7 -3.99 -7.79 -12.36
N MET A 8 -5.10 -8.49 -12.11
CA MET A 8 -5.84 -9.22 -13.16
C MET A 8 -6.37 -8.25 -14.23
N GLU A 9 -6.99 -7.17 -13.82
CA GLU A 9 -7.59 -6.21 -14.77
C GLU A 9 -6.52 -5.41 -15.53
N LEU A 10 -5.37 -5.10 -14.93
CA LEU A 10 -4.21 -4.55 -15.65
C LEU A 10 -3.72 -5.51 -16.73
N ALA A 11 -3.52 -6.79 -16.39
CA ALA A 11 -3.08 -7.80 -17.34
C ALA A 11 -4.09 -7.99 -18.50
N GLN A 12 -5.40 -7.92 -18.24
CA GLN A 12 -6.43 -8.00 -19.27
C GLN A 12 -6.42 -6.81 -20.25
N GLN A 13 -5.85 -5.69 -19.86
CA GLN A 13 -5.60 -4.55 -20.74
C GLN A 13 -4.26 -4.66 -21.49
N ASN A 14 -3.69 -5.88 -21.60
CA ASN A 14 -2.41 -6.20 -22.22
C ASN A 14 -1.22 -5.45 -21.57
N GLN A 15 -1.33 -5.10 -20.29
CA GLN A 15 -0.23 -4.56 -19.51
C GLN A 15 0.52 -5.70 -18.82
N LYS A 16 1.80 -5.88 -19.10
CA LYS A 16 2.62 -6.86 -18.40
C LYS A 16 2.66 -6.52 -16.92
N THR A 17 2.07 -7.36 -16.10
CA THR A 17 1.86 -7.08 -14.68
C THR A 17 2.54 -8.15 -13.82
N ILE A 18 3.26 -7.72 -12.79
CA ILE A 18 3.80 -8.59 -11.75
C ILE A 18 3.13 -8.25 -10.42
N LEU A 19 2.42 -9.22 -9.85
CA LEU A 19 1.83 -9.14 -8.52
C LEU A 19 2.82 -9.70 -7.50
N ILE A 20 3.15 -8.94 -6.47
CA ILE A 20 4.14 -9.32 -5.46
C ILE A 20 3.48 -9.35 -4.09
N ASP A 21 3.58 -10.50 -3.42
CA ASP A 21 3.20 -10.65 -2.02
C ASP A 21 4.31 -10.10 -1.12
N ALA A 22 4.13 -8.87 -0.69
CA ALA A 22 5.04 -8.17 0.20
C ALA A 22 4.54 -8.13 1.66
N ASP A 23 3.52 -8.92 1.99
CA ASP A 23 3.18 -9.24 3.38
C ASP A 23 4.18 -10.25 3.94
N LEU A 24 5.29 -9.72 4.44
CA LEU A 24 6.44 -10.53 4.89
C LEU A 24 6.14 -11.37 6.14
N GLY A 25 4.98 -11.20 6.77
CA GLY A 25 4.57 -11.92 7.97
C GLY A 25 3.34 -12.81 7.81
N GLY A 26 2.58 -12.63 6.74
CA GLY A 26 1.30 -13.31 6.53
C GLY A 26 0.99 -13.58 5.04
N ALA A 27 2.02 -13.92 4.26
CA ALA A 27 1.91 -14.14 2.82
C ALA A 27 0.82 -15.15 2.46
N ASN A 28 -0.16 -14.73 1.68
CA ASN A 28 -1.34 -15.54 1.32
C ASN A 28 -1.82 -15.36 -0.13
N LEU A 29 -1.18 -14.50 -0.92
CA LEU A 29 -1.56 -14.26 -2.31
C LEU A 29 -1.50 -15.53 -3.17
N HIS A 30 -0.55 -16.42 -2.90
CA HIS A 30 -0.43 -17.69 -3.62
C HIS A 30 -1.73 -18.51 -3.51
N THR A 31 -2.36 -18.54 -2.32
CA THR A 31 -3.64 -19.23 -2.13
C THR A 31 -4.76 -18.58 -2.93
N LEU A 32 -4.85 -17.24 -2.95
CA LEU A 32 -5.84 -16.50 -3.74
C LEU A 32 -5.66 -16.71 -5.25
N MET A 33 -4.44 -17.05 -5.69
CA MET A 33 -4.13 -17.36 -7.08
C MET A 33 -4.19 -18.88 -7.38
N GLY A 34 -4.64 -19.71 -6.44
CA GLY A 34 -4.75 -21.15 -6.61
C GLY A 34 -3.41 -21.90 -6.62
N ILE A 35 -2.33 -21.27 -6.17
CA ILE A 35 -1.00 -21.89 -6.08
C ILE A 35 -0.87 -22.55 -4.70
N LYS A 36 -0.91 -23.88 -4.66
CA LYS A 36 -0.86 -24.61 -3.38
C LYS A 36 0.52 -24.55 -2.72
N SER A 37 1.58 -24.61 -3.52
CA SER A 37 2.96 -24.68 -3.02
C SER A 37 3.88 -23.91 -3.97
N PRO A 38 4.22 -22.67 -3.66
CA PRO A 38 5.11 -21.89 -4.52
C PRO A 38 6.52 -22.47 -4.51
N SER A 39 7.06 -22.74 -5.71
CA SER A 39 8.41 -23.30 -5.88
C SER A 39 9.52 -22.28 -5.61
N ARG A 40 9.19 -21.00 -5.64
CA ARG A 40 10.09 -19.86 -5.48
C ARG A 40 9.36 -18.76 -4.75
N THR A 41 10.08 -18.07 -3.86
CA THR A 41 9.51 -17.05 -2.99
C THR A 41 10.41 -15.81 -2.91
N LEU A 42 9.88 -14.71 -2.41
CA LEU A 42 10.65 -13.51 -2.14
C LEU A 42 11.81 -13.76 -1.16
N ASN A 43 11.64 -14.73 -0.23
CA ASN A 43 12.72 -15.15 0.67
C ASN A 43 13.90 -15.80 -0.07
N ASP A 44 13.65 -16.61 -1.09
CA ASP A 44 14.70 -17.22 -1.87
C ASP A 44 15.58 -16.19 -2.58
N PHE A 45 14.99 -15.08 -3.04
CA PHE A 45 15.73 -13.95 -3.58
C PHE A 45 16.54 -13.22 -2.51
N VAL A 46 15.95 -12.94 -1.35
CA VAL A 46 16.62 -12.21 -0.26
C VAL A 46 17.78 -13.01 0.30
N THR A 47 17.63 -14.33 0.45
CA THR A 47 18.67 -15.26 0.92
C THR A 47 19.71 -15.61 -0.16
N ARG A 48 19.59 -15.00 -1.35
CA ARG A 48 20.51 -15.21 -2.49
C ARG A 48 20.51 -16.61 -3.07
N ARG A 49 19.43 -17.39 -2.89
CA ARG A 49 19.23 -18.65 -3.59
C ARG A 49 19.01 -18.41 -5.09
N PHE A 50 18.42 -17.27 -5.44
CA PHE A 50 18.31 -16.75 -6.80
C PHE A 50 19.01 -15.39 -6.90
N GLY A 51 19.60 -15.12 -8.06
CA GLY A 51 20.42 -13.92 -8.32
C GLY A 51 19.56 -12.67 -8.55
N THR A 52 18.46 -12.84 -9.27
CA THR A 52 17.56 -11.76 -9.68
C THR A 52 16.13 -11.99 -9.18
N MET A 53 15.35 -10.92 -9.12
CA MET A 53 13.93 -11.02 -8.73
C MET A 53 13.08 -11.60 -9.86
N GLU A 54 13.51 -11.46 -11.09
CA GLU A 54 12.88 -12.06 -12.27
C GLU A 54 12.88 -13.60 -12.21
N GLU A 55 13.98 -14.21 -11.72
CA GLU A 55 14.10 -15.66 -11.60
C GLU A 55 13.08 -16.29 -10.65
N ILE A 56 12.48 -15.50 -9.75
CA ILE A 56 11.46 -15.96 -8.81
C ILE A 56 10.03 -15.65 -9.26
N CYS A 57 9.83 -15.04 -10.42
CA CYS A 57 8.51 -14.85 -11.01
C CYS A 57 7.90 -16.20 -11.42
N ILE A 58 6.65 -16.39 -11.08
CA ILE A 58 5.84 -17.56 -11.42
C ILE A 58 4.73 -17.11 -12.38
N SER A 59 4.62 -17.75 -13.54
CA SER A 59 3.51 -17.49 -14.48
C SER A 59 2.19 -17.96 -13.88
N THR A 60 1.13 -17.19 -14.08
CA THR A 60 -0.22 -17.56 -13.68
C THR A 60 -1.02 -18.12 -14.87
N SER A 61 -2.26 -18.53 -14.64
CA SER A 61 -3.20 -18.90 -15.69
C SER A 61 -3.69 -17.70 -16.50
N ILE A 62 -3.43 -16.47 -16.05
CA ILE A 62 -3.83 -15.25 -16.71
C ILE A 62 -2.67 -14.76 -17.57
N LYS A 63 -2.96 -14.54 -18.86
CA LYS A 63 -1.98 -13.97 -19.79
C LYS A 63 -1.46 -12.62 -19.26
N ASP A 64 -0.18 -12.35 -19.44
CA ASP A 64 0.50 -11.11 -19.02
C ASP A 64 0.51 -10.83 -17.51
N LEU A 65 0.10 -11.81 -16.66
CA LEU A 65 0.19 -11.75 -15.22
C LEU A 65 1.16 -12.79 -14.66
N GLN A 66 2.17 -12.31 -13.95
CA GLN A 66 3.08 -13.12 -13.14
C GLN A 66 2.91 -12.80 -11.66
N ILE A 67 3.33 -13.72 -10.79
CA ILE A 67 3.32 -13.52 -9.33
C ILE A 67 4.69 -13.82 -8.73
N ILE A 68 5.07 -13.01 -7.74
CA ILE A 68 6.15 -13.33 -6.80
C ILE A 68 5.49 -13.61 -5.45
N CYS A 69 5.60 -14.86 -5.01
CA CYS A 69 5.01 -15.29 -3.74
C CYS A 69 5.87 -14.82 -2.55
N GLY A 70 5.22 -14.40 -1.48
CA GLY A 70 5.88 -14.13 -0.20
C GLY A 70 6.33 -15.41 0.50
N ALA A 71 7.06 -15.26 1.59
CA ALA A 71 7.51 -16.37 2.42
C ALA A 71 6.55 -16.57 3.60
N SER A 72 5.83 -17.66 3.64
CA SER A 72 4.75 -17.90 4.60
C SER A 72 5.15 -18.41 5.99
N GLU A 73 6.42 -18.77 6.25
CA GLU A 73 6.75 -19.49 7.51
C GLU A 73 8.08 -19.09 8.17
N ILE A 74 8.71 -17.99 7.78
CA ILE A 74 10.01 -17.64 8.30
C ILE A 74 9.92 -16.42 9.22
N LEU A 75 9.89 -16.63 10.53
CA LEU A 75 9.85 -15.58 11.57
C LEU A 75 10.90 -14.48 11.37
N SER A 76 12.09 -14.82 10.87
CA SER A 76 13.15 -13.85 10.58
C SER A 76 12.85 -12.95 9.37
N PHE A 77 11.92 -13.34 8.49
CA PHE A 77 11.59 -12.58 7.29
C PHE A 77 10.49 -11.53 7.53
N ALA A 78 9.69 -11.68 8.57
CA ALA A 78 8.66 -10.70 8.95
C ALA A 78 9.25 -9.30 9.23
N ASN A 79 10.54 -9.22 9.55
CA ASN A 79 11.23 -7.96 9.82
C ASN A 79 12.62 -7.93 9.12
N PRO A 80 12.65 -7.77 7.78
CA PRO A 80 13.90 -7.78 7.02
C PRO A 80 14.84 -6.66 7.46
N GLN A 81 16.14 -6.97 7.49
CA GLN A 81 17.15 -5.97 7.77
C GLN A 81 17.14 -4.87 6.68
N TYR A 82 17.64 -3.70 7.01
CA TYR A 82 17.68 -2.55 6.09
C TYR A 82 18.30 -2.88 4.73
N ALA A 83 19.39 -3.66 4.71
CA ALA A 83 20.06 -4.07 3.47
C ALA A 83 19.17 -4.97 2.59
N GLN A 84 18.40 -5.88 3.20
CA GLN A 84 17.48 -6.76 2.51
C GLN A 84 16.33 -5.99 1.88
N LYS A 85 15.75 -5.03 2.63
CA LYS A 85 14.71 -4.14 2.11
C LYS A 85 15.21 -3.31 0.94
N ASN A 86 16.39 -2.70 1.04
CA ASN A 86 16.97 -1.92 -0.04
C ASN A 86 17.21 -2.78 -1.29
N LYS A 87 17.66 -4.03 -1.12
CA LYS A 87 17.81 -4.98 -2.24
C LYS A 87 16.48 -5.23 -2.93
N ILE A 88 15.39 -5.44 -2.17
CA ILE A 88 14.04 -5.60 -2.75
C ILE A 88 13.67 -4.34 -3.54
N VAL A 89 13.71 -3.16 -2.92
CA VAL A 89 13.33 -1.88 -3.53
C VAL A 89 14.07 -1.62 -4.85
N GLN A 90 15.40 -1.82 -4.86
CA GLN A 90 16.21 -1.62 -6.07
C GLN A 90 15.90 -2.64 -7.17
N SER A 91 15.42 -3.83 -6.81
CA SER A 91 15.10 -4.87 -7.78
C SER A 91 13.71 -4.69 -8.38
N LEU A 92 12.77 -4.04 -7.67
CA LEU A 92 11.42 -3.74 -8.19
C LEU A 92 11.49 -2.92 -9.50
N THR A 93 12.35 -1.89 -9.54
CA THR A 93 12.49 -1.01 -10.70
C THR A 93 13.16 -1.66 -11.92
N ARG A 94 13.67 -2.89 -11.76
CA ARG A 94 14.35 -3.63 -12.83
C ARG A 94 13.49 -4.77 -13.39
N LEU A 95 12.32 -4.99 -12.81
CA LEU A 95 11.41 -6.04 -13.30
C LEU A 95 10.90 -5.68 -14.70
N PRO A 96 10.85 -6.66 -15.63
CA PRO A 96 10.41 -6.44 -17.01
C PRO A 96 8.87 -6.43 -17.09
N ALA A 97 8.24 -5.45 -16.45
CA ALA A 97 6.79 -5.29 -16.37
C ALA A 97 6.39 -3.83 -16.58
N ASP A 98 5.20 -3.63 -17.15
CA ASP A 98 4.60 -2.29 -17.27
C ASP A 98 4.09 -1.83 -15.89
N HIS A 99 3.58 -2.78 -15.09
CA HIS A 99 3.07 -2.53 -13.73
C HIS A 99 3.56 -3.57 -12.72
N VAL A 100 3.94 -3.09 -11.55
CA VAL A 100 4.25 -3.91 -10.38
C VAL A 100 3.24 -3.58 -9.28
N VAL A 101 2.42 -4.57 -8.90
CA VAL A 101 1.44 -4.43 -7.82
C VAL A 101 2.00 -5.06 -6.56
N LEU A 102 2.25 -4.26 -5.52
CA LEU A 102 2.73 -4.73 -4.23
C LEU A 102 1.55 -4.92 -3.28
N ASP A 103 1.31 -6.15 -2.84
CA ASP A 103 0.35 -6.44 -1.77
C ASP A 103 1.06 -6.35 -0.42
N LEU A 104 0.75 -5.30 0.33
CA LEU A 104 1.38 -5.03 1.62
C LEU A 104 0.55 -5.61 2.75
N GLY A 105 1.21 -6.13 3.78
CA GLY A 105 0.55 -6.57 5.00
C GLY A 105 -0.14 -5.42 5.74
N ALA A 106 -1.08 -5.78 6.61
CA ALA A 106 -1.75 -4.82 7.47
C ALA A 106 -0.79 -4.23 8.52
N GLY A 107 -1.13 -3.04 9.02
CA GLY A 107 -0.39 -2.38 10.10
C GLY A 107 0.57 -1.30 9.63
N THR A 108 1.32 -0.75 10.56
CA THR A 108 2.14 0.45 10.39
C THR A 108 3.63 0.19 10.67
N SER A 109 4.10 -1.03 10.40
CA SER A 109 5.52 -1.33 10.51
C SER A 109 6.33 -0.46 9.53
N TYR A 110 7.57 -0.16 9.87
CA TYR A 110 8.43 0.65 9.02
C TYR A 110 8.62 0.07 7.62
N ASN A 111 8.57 -1.24 7.48
CA ASN A 111 8.70 -1.89 6.17
C ASN A 111 7.47 -1.63 5.31
N VAL A 112 6.26 -1.80 5.87
CA VAL A 112 4.99 -1.50 5.16
C VAL A 112 4.93 -0.03 4.76
N LEU A 113 5.25 0.89 5.68
CA LEU A 113 5.26 2.33 5.39
C LEU A 113 6.29 2.71 4.32
N ASP A 114 7.48 2.10 4.37
CA ASP A 114 8.55 2.40 3.41
C ASP A 114 8.17 1.90 2.00
N PHE A 115 7.57 0.70 1.85
CA PHE A 115 7.07 0.22 0.56
C PHE A 115 5.90 1.05 0.04
N PHE A 116 4.97 1.44 0.91
CA PHE A 116 3.88 2.34 0.55
C PHE A 116 4.37 3.70 0.02
N LEU A 117 5.41 4.26 0.64
CA LEU A 117 5.94 5.59 0.31
C LEU A 117 6.80 5.64 -0.95
N ILE A 118 7.21 4.52 -1.51
CA ILE A 118 7.96 4.45 -2.77
C ILE A 118 7.07 4.16 -3.97
N ALA A 119 5.81 3.79 -3.75
CA ALA A 119 4.87 3.51 -4.83
C ALA A 119 4.51 4.81 -5.60
N ASP A 120 4.41 4.73 -6.92
CA ASP A 120 3.93 5.82 -7.76
C ASP A 120 2.44 6.08 -7.49
N HIS A 121 1.70 5.01 -7.24
CA HIS A 121 0.28 5.04 -6.90
C HIS A 121 0.05 4.35 -5.54
N PRO A 122 0.34 5.02 -4.41
CA PRO A 122 0.08 4.45 -3.09
C PRO A 122 -1.43 4.34 -2.85
N ILE A 123 -1.91 3.12 -2.59
CA ILE A 123 -3.34 2.81 -2.42
C ILE A 123 -3.58 2.33 -0.99
N VAL A 124 -4.58 2.89 -0.33
CA VAL A 124 -5.11 2.41 0.95
C VAL A 124 -6.48 1.81 0.72
N VAL A 125 -6.65 0.55 1.11
CA VAL A 125 -7.93 -0.16 1.02
C VAL A 125 -8.64 -0.08 2.36
N VAL A 126 -9.90 0.34 2.33
CA VAL A 126 -10.73 0.45 3.53
C VAL A 126 -12.06 -0.28 3.32
N THR A 127 -12.66 -0.73 4.41
CA THR A 127 -14.05 -1.17 4.43
C THR A 127 -14.92 -0.07 5.07
N PRO A 128 -16.25 -0.08 4.86
CA PRO A 128 -17.13 0.97 5.39
C PRO A 128 -17.24 1.03 6.93
N GLN A 129 -16.62 0.08 7.64
CA GLN A 129 -16.68 0.04 9.09
C GLN A 129 -15.88 1.19 9.74
N PRO A 130 -16.40 1.83 10.81
CA PRO A 130 -15.73 2.94 11.50
C PRO A 130 -14.30 2.63 11.94
N ILE A 131 -14.04 1.41 12.43
CA ILE A 131 -12.70 0.97 12.84
C ILE A 131 -11.74 0.93 11.65
N SER A 132 -12.20 0.47 10.48
CA SER A 132 -11.38 0.44 9.26
C SER A 132 -11.03 1.86 8.79
N ILE A 133 -11.99 2.79 8.84
CA ILE A 133 -11.79 4.20 8.50
C ILE A 133 -10.77 4.85 9.46
N GLN A 134 -10.90 4.59 10.76
CA GLN A 134 -9.96 5.09 11.77
C GLN A 134 -8.53 4.53 11.55
N ASN A 135 -8.41 3.23 11.28
CA ASN A 135 -7.14 2.58 11.00
C ASN A 135 -6.48 3.13 9.73
N ALA A 136 -7.27 3.38 8.67
CA ALA A 136 -6.77 3.95 7.43
C ALA A 136 -6.24 5.38 7.63
N TYR A 137 -6.96 6.21 8.39
CA TYR A 137 -6.46 7.54 8.77
C TYR A 137 -5.15 7.43 9.57
N GLY A 138 -5.10 6.56 10.58
CA GLY A 138 -3.90 6.29 11.37
C GLY A 138 -2.72 5.82 10.52
N PHE A 139 -2.98 5.01 9.49
CA PHE A 139 -1.97 4.57 8.53
C PHE A 139 -1.41 5.75 7.72
N VAL A 140 -2.29 6.58 7.13
CA VAL A 140 -1.86 7.78 6.38
C VAL A 140 -1.06 8.73 7.27
N ARG A 141 -1.52 8.96 8.51
CA ARG A 141 -0.79 9.75 9.50
C ARG A 141 0.62 9.21 9.74
N ASN A 142 0.75 7.91 9.99
CA ASN A 142 2.05 7.27 10.22
C ASN A 142 2.95 7.34 8.97
N ALA A 143 2.40 7.23 7.76
CA ALA A 143 3.15 7.39 6.52
C ALA A 143 3.71 8.82 6.39
N VAL A 144 2.93 9.86 6.72
CA VAL A 144 3.38 11.25 6.74
C VAL A 144 4.55 11.42 7.71
N PHE A 145 4.37 11.01 8.96
CA PHE A 145 5.43 11.15 9.97
C PHE A 145 6.67 10.32 9.62
N ARG A 146 6.51 9.14 9.03
CA ARG A 146 7.63 8.34 8.52
C ARG A 146 8.42 9.08 7.44
N LYS A 147 7.73 9.72 6.50
CA LYS A 147 8.37 10.52 5.44
C LYS A 147 9.12 11.72 6.02
N LEU A 148 8.49 12.45 6.95
CA LEU A 148 9.09 13.60 7.64
C LEU A 148 10.31 13.19 8.47
N SER A 149 10.22 12.09 9.22
CA SER A 149 11.35 11.58 10.02
C SER A 149 12.55 11.20 9.14
N ARG A 150 12.31 10.66 7.96
CA ARG A 150 13.39 10.35 7.00
C ARG A 150 14.03 11.64 6.43
N MET A 151 13.22 12.63 6.11
CA MET A 151 13.71 13.94 5.64
C MET A 151 14.56 14.63 6.72
N ALA A 152 14.12 14.57 7.98
CA ALA A 152 14.80 15.18 9.12
C ALA A 152 15.97 14.35 9.68
N ALA A 153 16.40 13.27 9.02
CA ALA A 153 17.39 12.32 9.57
C ALA A 153 18.71 12.97 10.01
N GLN A 154 19.12 14.07 9.40
CA GLN A 154 20.34 14.80 9.74
C GLN A 154 20.10 16.01 10.68
N HIS A 155 18.85 16.25 11.10
CA HIS A 155 18.45 17.40 11.91
C HIS A 155 17.89 16.96 13.28
N THR A 156 18.78 16.77 14.26
CA THR A 156 18.43 16.19 15.58
C THR A 156 17.27 16.90 16.28
N TYR A 157 17.22 18.23 16.24
CA TYR A 157 16.13 18.99 16.91
C TYR A 157 14.81 18.82 16.16
N LEU A 158 14.80 18.87 14.82
CA LEU A 158 13.61 18.63 14.01
C LEU A 158 13.07 17.20 14.20
N GLN A 159 13.95 16.21 14.31
CA GLN A 159 13.53 14.85 14.66
C GLN A 159 12.82 14.79 16.02
N LYS A 160 13.32 15.54 17.02
CA LYS A 160 12.66 15.62 18.34
C LYS A 160 11.28 16.24 18.25
N LEU A 161 11.09 17.31 17.46
CA LEU A 161 9.78 17.93 17.25
C LEU A 161 8.82 16.96 16.56
N ILE A 162 9.26 16.29 15.49
CA ILE A 162 8.46 15.28 14.79
C ILE A 162 8.08 14.13 15.73
N SER A 163 9.03 13.64 16.52
CA SER A 163 8.77 12.56 17.49
C SER A 163 7.76 12.97 18.55
N LYS A 164 7.82 14.23 19.03
CA LYS A 164 6.83 14.77 19.97
C LYS A 164 5.44 14.85 19.35
N ALA A 165 5.32 15.30 18.09
CA ALA A 165 4.04 15.37 17.37
C ALA A 165 3.44 13.97 17.09
N MET A 166 4.28 12.93 17.05
CA MET A 166 3.82 11.54 16.92
C MET A 166 3.25 10.97 18.24
N ASP A 167 3.72 11.43 19.38
CA ASP A 167 3.35 10.89 20.69
C ASP A 167 1.92 11.30 21.05
N PRO A 168 0.97 10.36 21.20
CA PRO A 168 -0.40 10.67 21.61
C PRO A 168 -0.50 11.29 23.01
N LYS A 169 0.54 11.10 23.84
CA LYS A 169 0.62 11.59 25.22
C LYS A 169 1.43 12.89 25.34
N ASN A 170 1.70 13.54 24.20
CA ASN A 170 2.54 14.74 24.25
C ASN A 170 1.84 15.86 25.02
N GLU A 171 2.53 16.39 26.01
CA GLU A 171 2.05 17.49 26.88
C GLU A 171 1.94 18.82 26.12
N ASN A 172 2.54 18.94 24.94
CA ASN A 172 2.58 20.17 24.14
C ASN A 172 1.38 20.32 23.21
N GLN A 173 0.36 19.44 23.29
CA GLN A 173 -0.88 19.48 22.51
C GLN A 173 -0.70 19.55 20.98
N MET A 174 0.43 19.04 20.45
CA MET A 174 0.64 18.92 19.00
C MET A 174 -0.16 17.74 18.45
N HIS A 175 -1.35 18.00 17.93
CA HIS A 175 -2.26 16.97 17.42
C HIS A 175 -2.41 16.96 15.90
N THR A 176 -1.98 18.05 15.25
CA THR A 176 -2.09 18.26 13.81
C THR A 176 -0.71 18.53 13.19
N ILE A 177 -0.64 18.42 11.87
CA ILE A 177 0.56 18.86 11.14
C ILE A 177 0.74 20.39 11.22
N MET A 178 -0.34 21.14 11.38
CA MET A 178 -0.26 22.59 11.57
C MET A 178 0.45 22.95 12.87
N ASP A 179 0.16 22.24 13.98
CA ASP A 179 0.86 22.45 15.25
C ASP A 179 2.38 22.18 15.12
N LEU A 180 2.75 21.18 14.33
CA LEU A 180 4.15 20.90 14.00
C LEU A 180 4.76 22.06 13.18
N PHE A 181 4.01 22.60 12.21
CA PHE A 181 4.47 23.73 11.41
C PHE A 181 4.70 24.98 12.26
N GLU A 182 3.79 25.31 13.16
CA GLU A 182 3.94 26.43 14.09
C GLU A 182 5.20 26.27 14.98
N ALA A 183 5.42 25.06 15.51
CA ALA A 183 6.60 24.77 16.32
C ALA A 183 7.92 24.85 15.50
N VAL A 184 7.89 24.52 14.22
CA VAL A 184 9.03 24.63 13.32
C VAL A 184 9.27 26.08 12.92
N ASP A 185 8.23 26.83 12.58
CA ASP A 185 8.32 28.24 12.19
C ASP A 185 8.94 29.10 13.30
N ALA A 186 8.60 28.81 14.55
CA ALA A 186 9.18 29.46 15.72
C ALA A 186 10.68 29.16 15.94
N SER A 187 11.24 28.13 15.30
CA SER A 187 12.58 27.59 15.63
C SER A 187 13.52 27.47 14.45
N TYR A 188 13.03 27.57 13.22
CA TYR A 188 13.77 27.31 11.98
C TYR A 188 13.54 28.37 10.92
N SER A 189 14.40 28.37 9.87
CA SER A 189 14.25 29.21 8.71
C SER A 189 13.07 28.77 7.82
N ASN A 190 12.59 29.68 6.97
CA ASN A 190 11.56 29.41 5.96
C ASN A 190 11.93 28.25 5.03
N ASP A 191 13.21 27.98 4.79
CA ASP A 191 13.67 26.89 3.93
C ASP A 191 13.29 25.50 4.49
N VAL A 192 13.41 25.32 5.82
CA VAL A 192 13.02 24.06 6.47
C VAL A 192 11.50 23.87 6.40
N MET A 193 10.75 24.96 6.59
CA MET A 193 9.28 24.94 6.46
C MET A 193 8.88 24.56 5.03
N CYS A 194 9.46 25.17 4.01
CA CYS A 194 9.21 24.84 2.60
C CYS A 194 9.53 23.37 2.28
N GLN A 195 10.63 22.83 2.82
CA GLN A 195 11.00 21.43 2.65
C GLN A 195 9.99 20.48 3.30
N LEU A 196 9.48 20.79 4.50
CA LEU A 196 8.44 20.00 5.16
C LEU A 196 7.14 19.98 4.34
N GLN A 197 6.67 21.14 3.92
CA GLN A 197 5.47 21.27 3.09
C GLN A 197 5.62 20.54 1.75
N ALA A 198 6.75 20.72 1.06
CA ALA A 198 7.05 20.02 -0.19
C ALA A 198 7.14 18.49 0.00
N THR A 199 7.61 18.04 1.17
CA THR A 199 7.69 16.61 1.50
C THR A 199 6.30 16.00 1.70
N ILE A 200 5.40 16.72 2.38
CA ILE A 200 4.01 16.29 2.61
C ILE A 200 3.23 16.32 1.29
N ALA A 201 3.39 17.37 0.48
CA ALA A 201 2.70 17.51 -0.81
C ALA A 201 2.97 16.36 -1.79
N LYS A 202 4.09 15.65 -1.64
CA LYS A 202 4.43 14.44 -2.42
C LYS A 202 3.68 13.18 -1.96
N ILE A 203 2.92 13.26 -0.87
CA ILE A 203 2.13 12.13 -0.36
C ILE A 203 0.69 12.34 -0.84
N SER A 204 0.27 11.60 -1.84
CA SER A 204 -1.07 11.71 -2.41
C SER A 204 -1.68 10.32 -2.61
N PRO A 205 -2.09 9.64 -1.53
CA PRO A 205 -2.60 8.29 -1.62
C PRO A 205 -4.02 8.26 -2.19
N TRP A 206 -4.31 7.13 -2.85
CA TRP A 206 -5.64 6.77 -3.29
C TRP A 206 -6.36 5.91 -2.25
N ILE A 207 -7.66 6.11 -2.11
CA ILE A 207 -8.52 5.25 -1.29
C ILE A 207 -9.40 4.40 -2.19
N ILE A 208 -9.43 3.11 -1.91
CA ILE A 208 -10.43 2.18 -2.44
C ILE A 208 -11.32 1.74 -1.28
N THR A 209 -12.62 2.00 -1.39
CA THR A 209 -13.60 1.41 -0.47
C THR A 209 -13.94 0.01 -0.96
N ASN A 210 -13.67 -1.01 -0.14
CA ASN A 210 -13.90 -2.41 -0.46
C ASN A 210 -15.09 -2.97 0.33
N VAL A 211 -15.76 -3.98 -0.22
CA VAL A 211 -16.90 -4.68 0.40
C VAL A 211 -18.06 -3.71 0.69
N ALA A 212 -18.26 -2.71 -0.15
CA ALA A 212 -19.41 -1.83 -0.05
C ALA A 212 -20.71 -2.56 -0.40
N ARG A 213 -21.77 -2.32 0.34
CA ARG A 213 -23.07 -2.96 0.15
C ARG A 213 -24.13 -2.01 -0.36
N ASP A 214 -24.06 -0.75 0.05
CA ASP A 214 -25.00 0.30 -0.34
C ASP A 214 -24.29 1.63 -0.66
N GLU A 215 -25.06 2.64 -1.07
CA GLU A 215 -24.50 3.96 -1.45
C GLU A 215 -23.85 4.70 -0.27
N ARG A 216 -24.26 4.44 0.97
CA ARG A 216 -23.68 5.10 2.16
C ARG A 216 -22.26 4.66 2.39
N ASP A 217 -21.95 3.43 1.99
CA ASP A 217 -20.63 2.84 2.13
C ASP A 217 -19.56 3.57 1.29
N HIS A 218 -19.97 4.26 0.23
CA HIS A 218 -19.08 5.09 -0.61
C HIS A 218 -18.47 6.28 0.17
N ASN A 219 -19.10 6.70 1.27
CA ASN A 219 -18.62 7.82 2.07
C ASN A 219 -17.32 7.51 2.84
N ALA A 220 -16.93 6.25 2.99
CA ALA A 220 -15.73 5.88 3.74
C ALA A 220 -14.47 6.59 3.21
N GLY A 221 -14.25 6.56 1.91
CA GLY A 221 -13.13 7.26 1.27
C GLY A 221 -13.18 8.78 1.47
N ARG A 222 -14.37 9.37 1.34
CA ARG A 222 -14.56 10.82 1.52
C ARG A 222 -14.28 11.29 2.95
N ILE A 223 -14.67 10.48 3.94
CA ILE A 223 -14.36 10.79 5.35
C ILE A 223 -12.85 10.85 5.56
N ILE A 224 -12.10 9.86 5.06
CA ILE A 224 -10.64 9.84 5.18
C ILE A 224 -10.02 11.04 4.47
N GLN A 225 -10.50 11.38 3.27
CA GLN A 225 -10.06 12.55 2.52
C GLN A 225 -10.20 13.83 3.34
N LEU A 226 -11.39 14.11 3.87
CA LEU A 226 -11.67 15.31 4.66
C LEU A 226 -10.83 15.39 5.93
N VAL A 227 -10.67 14.27 6.64
CA VAL A 227 -9.90 14.22 7.88
C VAL A 227 -8.40 14.36 7.61
N ALA A 228 -7.87 13.71 6.57
CA ALA A 228 -6.48 13.82 6.18
C ALA A 228 -6.12 15.24 5.69
N GLU A 229 -6.97 15.85 4.90
CA GLU A 229 -6.81 17.24 4.47
C GLU A 229 -6.78 18.19 5.68
N LYS A 230 -7.76 18.07 6.58
CA LYS A 230 -7.89 18.97 7.75
C LYS A 230 -6.74 18.82 8.75
N TYR A 231 -6.29 17.61 9.06
CA TYR A 231 -5.35 17.37 10.16
C TYR A 231 -3.93 17.05 9.71
N LEU A 232 -3.74 16.59 8.45
CA LEU A 232 -2.44 16.18 7.92
C LEU A 232 -1.99 17.03 6.74
N THR A 233 -2.83 17.90 6.19
CA THR A 233 -2.59 18.68 4.96
C THR A 233 -2.22 17.80 3.75
N VAL A 234 -2.70 16.56 3.73
CA VAL A 234 -2.43 15.56 2.69
C VAL A 234 -3.59 15.51 1.71
N ASN A 235 -3.28 15.59 0.42
CA ASN A 235 -4.27 15.42 -0.64
C ASN A 235 -4.57 13.94 -0.87
N VAL A 236 -5.51 13.40 -0.12
CA VAL A 236 -6.01 12.04 -0.31
C VAL A 236 -7.08 12.03 -1.39
N ARG A 237 -7.01 11.11 -2.33
CA ARG A 237 -7.96 10.99 -3.45
C ARG A 237 -8.76 9.69 -3.35
N THR A 238 -10.04 9.74 -3.67
CA THR A 238 -10.87 8.53 -3.75
C THR A 238 -10.77 7.97 -5.17
N LEU A 239 -10.25 6.75 -5.29
CA LEU A 239 -10.18 6.04 -6.59
C LEU A 239 -11.54 5.46 -6.96
N GLY A 240 -12.22 4.86 -5.99
CA GLY A 240 -13.58 4.32 -6.16
C GLY A 240 -13.89 3.20 -5.17
N THR A 241 -14.84 2.35 -5.56
CA THR A 241 -15.45 1.36 -4.67
C THR A 241 -15.47 -0.02 -5.34
N ILE A 242 -15.16 -1.05 -4.58
CA ILE A 242 -15.42 -2.45 -4.93
C ILE A 242 -16.56 -2.93 -4.04
N HIS A 243 -17.66 -3.31 -4.65
CA HIS A 243 -18.82 -3.79 -3.93
C HIS A 243 -18.62 -5.22 -3.43
N TYR A 244 -19.36 -5.55 -2.37
CA TYR A 244 -19.48 -6.92 -1.92
C TYR A 244 -20.00 -7.81 -3.05
N ASP A 245 -19.29 -8.90 -3.28
CA ASP A 245 -19.64 -9.91 -4.28
C ASP A 245 -19.59 -11.30 -3.62
N PRO A 246 -20.76 -11.97 -3.48
CA PRO A 246 -20.85 -13.28 -2.83
C PRO A 246 -19.97 -14.33 -3.52
N LYS A 247 -19.73 -14.18 -4.82
CA LYS A 247 -18.91 -15.12 -5.58
C LYS A 247 -17.43 -15.07 -5.17
N VAL A 248 -16.94 -13.90 -4.79
CA VAL A 248 -15.59 -13.75 -4.22
C VAL A 248 -15.47 -14.51 -2.91
N GLU A 249 -16.47 -14.37 -2.03
CA GLU A 249 -16.51 -15.09 -0.74
C GLU A 249 -16.55 -16.60 -0.94
N GLU A 250 -17.37 -17.08 -1.90
CA GLU A 250 -17.45 -18.48 -2.26
C GLU A 250 -16.11 -19.05 -2.71
N LEU A 251 -15.43 -18.40 -3.67
CA LEU A 251 -14.12 -18.84 -4.19
C LEU A 251 -13.06 -18.87 -3.09
N VAL A 252 -13.00 -17.82 -2.27
CA VAL A 252 -12.05 -17.76 -1.14
C VAL A 252 -12.29 -18.86 -0.13
N SER A 253 -13.56 -19.12 0.24
CA SER A 253 -13.91 -20.16 1.21
C SER A 253 -13.60 -21.57 0.70
N GLN A 254 -13.68 -21.79 -0.60
CA GLN A 254 -13.35 -23.05 -1.27
C GLN A 254 -11.86 -23.18 -1.63
N MET A 255 -11.03 -22.16 -1.31
CA MET A 255 -9.62 -22.07 -1.73
C MET A 255 -9.44 -22.22 -3.26
N VAL A 256 -10.40 -21.73 -4.02
CA VAL A 256 -10.36 -21.66 -5.48
C VAL A 256 -9.76 -20.32 -5.90
N SER A 257 -9.02 -20.33 -7.00
CA SER A 257 -8.38 -19.12 -7.52
C SER A 257 -9.38 -18.01 -7.83
N ILE A 258 -9.07 -16.80 -7.41
CA ILE A 258 -9.82 -15.60 -7.81
C ILE A 258 -9.78 -15.39 -9.34
N ALA A 259 -8.82 -15.97 -10.04
CA ALA A 259 -8.79 -15.98 -11.50
C ALA A 259 -10.04 -16.61 -12.14
N GLU A 260 -10.73 -17.49 -11.42
CA GLU A 260 -11.98 -18.13 -11.87
C GLU A 260 -13.23 -17.25 -11.67
N LEU A 261 -13.07 -16.05 -11.08
CA LEU A 261 -14.17 -15.14 -10.90
C LEU A 261 -14.74 -14.73 -12.28
N PRO A 262 -16.04 -14.90 -12.52
CA PRO A 262 -16.65 -14.58 -13.81
C PRO A 262 -16.42 -13.12 -14.24
N SER A 263 -16.27 -12.89 -15.53
CA SER A 263 -16.04 -11.54 -16.09
C SER A 263 -17.17 -10.56 -15.78
N ASN A 264 -18.40 -11.05 -15.61
CA ASN A 264 -19.58 -10.26 -15.23
C ASN A 264 -19.75 -10.11 -13.72
N SER A 265 -18.79 -10.55 -12.91
CA SER A 265 -18.79 -10.33 -11.48
C SER A 265 -18.74 -8.84 -11.16
N ARG A 266 -19.50 -8.42 -10.15
CA ARG A 266 -19.53 -7.03 -9.73
C ARG A 266 -18.16 -6.53 -9.26
N ALA A 267 -17.44 -7.37 -8.51
CA ALA A 267 -16.10 -7.05 -8.04
C ALA A 267 -15.12 -6.85 -9.21
N ARG A 268 -15.19 -7.66 -10.27
CA ARG A 268 -14.35 -7.50 -11.46
C ARG A 268 -14.69 -6.24 -12.24
N SER A 269 -15.97 -5.99 -12.49
CA SER A 269 -16.40 -4.76 -13.19
C SER A 269 -15.91 -3.51 -12.45
N ASN A 270 -16.05 -3.49 -11.12
CA ASN A 270 -15.53 -2.38 -10.33
C ASN A 270 -14.00 -2.27 -10.41
N ALA A 271 -13.26 -3.37 -10.33
CA ALA A 271 -11.80 -3.35 -10.45
C ALA A 271 -11.36 -2.82 -11.82
N ALA A 272 -12.06 -3.21 -12.91
CA ALA A 272 -11.79 -2.70 -14.26
C ALA A 272 -11.97 -1.17 -14.36
N GLU A 273 -13.03 -0.62 -13.76
CA GLU A 273 -13.23 0.83 -13.68
C GLU A 273 -12.12 1.53 -12.91
N LEU A 274 -11.66 0.94 -11.77
CA LEU A 274 -10.56 1.49 -10.97
C LEU A 274 -9.26 1.51 -11.75
N VAL A 275 -8.95 0.42 -12.47
CA VAL A 275 -7.76 0.32 -13.32
C VAL A 275 -7.80 1.37 -14.45
N GLN A 276 -8.93 1.54 -15.13
CA GLN A 276 -9.06 2.59 -16.14
C GLN A 276 -8.77 3.98 -15.55
N ARG A 277 -9.31 4.29 -14.36
CA ARG A 277 -9.04 5.57 -13.70
C ARG A 277 -7.56 5.74 -13.35
N LEU A 278 -6.88 4.69 -12.89
CA LEU A 278 -5.44 4.72 -12.62
C LEU A 278 -4.64 5.02 -13.88
N LEU A 279 -4.93 4.33 -14.98
CA LEU A 279 -4.20 4.48 -16.24
C LEU A 279 -4.42 5.84 -16.91
N HIS A 280 -5.59 6.47 -16.74
CA HIS A 280 -5.87 7.80 -17.29
C HIS A 280 -5.28 8.96 -16.46
N GLN A 281 -4.77 8.70 -15.26
CA GLN A 281 -4.23 9.72 -14.35
C GLN A 281 -2.71 9.58 -14.14
N SER A 282 -2.10 8.65 -14.87
CA SER A 282 -0.65 8.40 -14.90
C SER A 282 0.08 9.35 -15.85
#